data_ac9409231f4d3c62320d2c691bf4e676
#
_entry.id   ac9409231f4d3c62320d2c691bf4e676
#
_cell.length_a   1.000
_cell.length_b   1.000
_cell.length_c   1.000
_cell.angle_alpha   90.00
_cell.angle_beta   90.00
_cell.angle_gamma   90.00
#
_symmetry.space_group_name_H-M   'P 1'
#
loop_
_entity.id
_entity.type
_entity.pdbx_description
1 polymer ?
#
loop_
_entity_poly.entity_id
_entity_poly.type
_entity_poly.pdbx_seq_one_letter_code
_entity_poly.pdbx_strand_id
1 'polypeptide(L)'
;MPAILIVDDNPIQAVTRRLILEKAHFPVVLADGAPAALARFESGEPFGMVITDHCMPEMGGPELVKKLRALSTTLPIVVLSGLPEAESEYEGMDIYFRLKPIHPQELIELSRTLLFPPYCQIA
;
A
#
# COMPACT_ATOMS: atom_id res chain seq x y z
N MET A 1 7.56 -14.53 -4.92
CA MET A 1 7.35 -13.07 -4.87
C MET A 1 6.44 -12.74 -3.69
N PRO A 2 6.85 -11.86 -2.79
CA PRO A 2 5.97 -11.46 -1.69
C PRO A 2 4.76 -10.68 -2.22
N ALA A 3 3.64 -10.81 -1.52
CA ALA A 3 2.39 -10.22 -1.96
C ALA A 3 2.34 -8.71 -1.68
N ILE A 4 1.48 -8.02 -2.44
CA ILE A 4 1.11 -6.64 -2.18
C ILE A 4 -0.11 -6.67 -1.26
N LEU A 5 -0.06 -5.97 -0.15
CA LEU A 5 -1.21 -5.82 0.73
C LEU A 5 -1.95 -4.54 0.35
N ILE A 6 -3.22 -4.67 -0.06
CA ILE A 6 -4.07 -3.51 -0.33
C ILE A 6 -5.01 -3.33 0.85
N VAL A 7 -4.97 -2.13 1.44
CA VAL A 7 -5.78 -1.78 2.60
C VAL A 7 -6.81 -0.74 2.18
N ASP A 8 -8.09 -1.12 2.17
CA ASP A 8 -9.17 -0.24 1.74
C ASP A 8 -10.48 -0.78 2.30
N ASP A 9 -11.27 0.08 2.94
CA ASP A 9 -12.58 -0.30 3.48
C ASP A 9 -13.67 -0.32 2.40
N ASN A 10 -13.40 0.23 1.22
CA ASN A 10 -14.33 0.22 0.11
C ASN A 10 -14.07 -1.02 -0.75
N PRO A 11 -14.96 -2.02 -0.73
CA PRO A 11 -14.70 -3.28 -1.43
C PRO A 11 -14.60 -3.13 -2.95
N ILE A 12 -15.29 -2.16 -3.54
CA ILE A 12 -15.22 -1.95 -4.99
C ILE A 12 -13.83 -1.44 -5.37
N GLN A 13 -13.32 -0.46 -4.65
CA GLN A 13 -11.97 0.07 -4.92
C GLN A 13 -10.90 -1.00 -4.66
N ALA A 14 -11.04 -1.74 -3.57
CA ALA A 14 -10.08 -2.78 -3.22
C ALA A 14 -10.00 -3.86 -4.29
N VAL A 15 -11.15 -4.38 -4.72
CA VAL A 15 -11.21 -5.42 -5.74
C VAL A 15 -10.73 -4.90 -7.09
N THR A 16 -11.07 -3.66 -7.44
CA THR A 16 -10.62 -3.06 -8.70
C THR A 16 -9.09 -3.01 -8.76
N ARG A 17 -8.45 -2.53 -7.70
CA ARG A 17 -6.99 -2.45 -7.65
C ARG A 17 -6.35 -3.83 -7.63
N ARG A 18 -6.96 -4.78 -6.92
CA ARG A 18 -6.47 -6.16 -6.94
C ARG A 18 -6.47 -6.72 -8.36
N LEU A 19 -7.57 -6.54 -9.09
CA LEU A 19 -7.67 -7.08 -10.46
C LEU A 19 -6.64 -6.45 -11.38
N ILE A 20 -6.40 -5.14 -11.25
CA ILE A 20 -5.38 -4.44 -12.04
C ILE A 20 -4.00 -5.06 -11.79
N LEU A 21 -3.64 -5.25 -10.53
CA LEU A 21 -2.32 -5.75 -10.17
C LEU A 21 -2.16 -7.25 -10.44
N GLU A 22 -3.20 -8.04 -10.21
CA GLU A 22 -3.15 -9.48 -10.53
C GLU A 22 -3.03 -9.71 -12.03
N LYS A 23 -3.65 -8.86 -12.84
CA LYS A 23 -3.49 -8.93 -14.30
C LYS A 23 -2.04 -8.64 -14.72
N ALA A 24 -1.32 -7.88 -13.94
CA ALA A 24 0.10 -7.61 -14.16
C ALA A 24 1.00 -8.62 -13.44
N HIS A 25 0.41 -9.73 -12.97
CA HIS A 25 1.09 -10.88 -12.35
C HIS A 25 1.67 -10.61 -10.96
N PHE A 26 1.09 -9.67 -10.22
CA PHE A 26 1.45 -9.46 -8.82
C PHE A 26 0.49 -10.25 -7.92
N PRO A 27 0.98 -10.99 -6.94
CA PRO A 27 0.11 -11.59 -5.92
C PRO A 27 -0.41 -10.49 -4.99
N VAL A 28 -1.69 -10.52 -4.68
CA VAL A 28 -2.35 -9.45 -3.91
C VAL A 28 -3.17 -10.07 -2.78
N VAL A 29 -3.10 -9.44 -1.62
CA VAL A 29 -3.94 -9.75 -0.46
C VAL A 29 -4.71 -8.49 -0.09
N LEU A 30 -5.98 -8.63 0.24
CA LEU A 30 -6.83 -7.51 0.64
C LEU A 30 -7.02 -7.51 2.16
N ALA A 31 -7.00 -6.30 2.74
CA ALA A 31 -7.46 -6.06 4.09
C ALA A 31 -8.52 -4.97 4.04
N ASP A 32 -9.62 -5.15 4.74
CA ASP A 32 -10.77 -4.24 4.68
C ASP A 32 -10.64 -3.03 5.60
N GLY A 33 -9.50 -2.86 6.22
CA GLY A 33 -9.21 -1.72 7.07
C GLY A 33 -7.88 -1.87 7.76
N ALA A 34 -7.46 -0.83 8.47
CA ALA A 34 -6.16 -0.80 9.12
C ALA A 34 -6.00 -1.88 10.20
N PRO A 35 -7.00 -2.15 11.07
CA PRO A 35 -6.84 -3.22 12.06
C PRO A 35 -6.58 -4.59 11.42
N ALA A 36 -7.29 -4.91 10.33
CA ALA A 36 -7.09 -6.18 9.63
C ALA A 36 -5.69 -6.24 9.00
N ALA A 37 -5.21 -5.13 8.45
CA ALA A 37 -3.87 -5.05 7.88
C ALA A 37 -2.80 -5.30 8.94
N LEU A 38 -2.92 -4.64 10.09
CA LEU A 38 -1.96 -4.82 11.17
C LEU A 38 -1.96 -6.25 11.70
N ALA A 39 -3.13 -6.88 11.81
CA ALA A 39 -3.21 -8.27 12.25
C ALA A 39 -2.43 -9.20 11.32
N ARG A 40 -2.51 -8.98 10.02
CA ARG A 40 -1.75 -9.79 9.06
C ARG A 40 -0.25 -9.58 9.20
N PHE A 41 0.19 -8.33 9.39
CA PHE A 41 1.60 -8.04 9.62
C PHE A 41 2.11 -8.69 10.90
N GLU A 42 1.35 -8.58 11.97
CA GLU A 42 1.73 -9.14 13.27
C GLU A 42 1.76 -10.66 13.25
N SER A 43 0.98 -11.29 12.37
CA SER A 43 0.98 -12.75 12.22
C SER A 43 2.20 -13.26 11.45
N GLY A 44 3.03 -12.37 10.90
CA GLY A 44 4.24 -12.74 10.18
C GLY A 44 4.05 -13.03 8.71
N GLU A 45 2.89 -12.69 8.11
CA GLU A 45 2.72 -12.83 6.66
C GLU A 45 3.75 -11.97 5.93
N PRO A 46 4.43 -12.52 4.91
CA PRO A 46 5.42 -11.75 4.17
C PRO A 46 4.77 -10.87 3.10
N PHE A 47 4.88 -9.55 3.26
CA PHE A 47 4.43 -8.59 2.26
C PHE A 47 5.62 -7.81 1.72
N GLY A 48 5.61 -7.57 0.40
CA GLY A 48 6.65 -6.80 -0.27
C GLY A 48 6.36 -5.32 -0.34
N MET A 49 5.09 -4.93 -0.22
CA MET A 49 4.68 -3.53 -0.16
C MET A 49 3.24 -3.43 0.31
N VAL A 50 2.85 -2.24 0.74
CA VAL A 50 1.48 -1.93 1.15
C VAL A 50 0.96 -0.78 0.32
N ILE A 51 -0.28 -0.90 -0.15
CA ILE A 51 -1.02 0.20 -0.77
C ILE A 51 -2.22 0.45 0.13
N THR A 52 -2.28 1.62 0.76
CA THR A 52 -3.37 1.93 1.68
C THR A 52 -4.13 3.17 1.27
N ASP A 53 -5.41 3.18 1.56
CA ASP A 53 -6.22 4.38 1.47
C ASP A 53 -5.89 5.30 2.64
N HIS A 54 -6.08 6.62 2.45
CA HIS A 54 -5.88 7.60 3.52
C HIS A 54 -7.04 7.60 4.51
N CYS A 55 -8.27 7.63 3.99
CA CYS A 55 -9.47 7.71 4.83
C CYS A 55 -10.08 6.33 5.02
N MET A 56 -10.08 5.87 6.26
CA MET A 56 -10.69 4.61 6.65
C MET A 56 -11.31 4.77 8.03
N PRO A 57 -12.40 4.03 8.33
CA PRO A 57 -13.00 4.08 9.67
C PRO A 57 -12.07 3.44 10.71
N GLU A 58 -12.24 3.80 11.94
CA GLU A 58 -11.50 3.34 13.12
C GLU A 58 -10.07 3.85 13.15
N MET A 59 -9.25 3.51 12.14
CA MET A 59 -7.86 3.91 12.07
C MET A 59 -7.56 4.36 10.64
N GLY A 60 -7.15 5.61 10.48
CA GLY A 60 -6.81 6.16 9.18
C GLY A 60 -5.39 5.83 8.73
N GLY A 61 -5.06 6.30 7.53
CA GLY A 61 -3.75 6.06 6.93
C GLY A 61 -2.56 6.50 7.77
N PRO A 62 -2.56 7.72 8.35
CA PRO A 62 -1.40 8.16 9.12
C PRO A 62 -1.09 7.28 10.32
N GLU A 63 -2.11 6.85 11.05
CA GLU A 63 -1.89 5.97 12.19
C GLU A 63 -1.43 4.58 11.75
N LEU A 64 -2.03 4.05 10.69
CA LEU A 64 -1.60 2.77 10.13
C LEU A 64 -0.14 2.81 9.72
N VAL A 65 0.26 3.83 8.96
CA VAL A 65 1.63 3.97 8.48
C VAL A 65 2.60 4.08 9.65
N LYS A 66 2.25 4.85 10.67
CA LYS A 66 3.08 4.98 11.86
C LYS A 66 3.33 3.61 12.52
N LYS A 67 2.29 2.80 12.63
CA LYS A 67 2.41 1.47 13.23
C LYS A 67 3.20 0.51 12.34
N LEU A 68 3.00 0.58 11.02
CA LEU A 68 3.77 -0.23 10.08
C LEU A 68 5.26 0.13 10.12
N ARG A 69 5.58 1.42 10.21
CA ARG A 69 6.97 1.87 10.30
C ARG A 69 7.64 1.42 11.60
N ALA A 70 6.88 1.27 12.67
CA ALA A 70 7.43 0.72 13.90
C ALA A 70 7.79 -0.77 13.74
N LEU A 71 7.12 -1.48 12.83
CA LEU A 71 7.38 -2.89 12.56
C LEU A 71 8.43 -3.08 11.47
N SER A 72 8.51 -2.15 10.50
CA SER A 72 9.47 -2.24 9.40
C SER A 72 9.81 -0.85 8.89
N THR A 73 11.10 -0.50 8.89
CA THR A 73 11.57 0.79 8.40
C THR A 73 11.80 0.78 6.89
N THR A 74 11.82 -0.39 6.25
CA THR A 74 12.16 -0.53 4.83
C THR A 74 10.99 -0.91 3.94
N LEU A 75 9.84 -1.28 4.52
CA LEU A 75 8.66 -1.68 3.75
C LEU A 75 8.19 -0.54 2.86
N PRO A 76 8.07 -0.75 1.52
CA PRO A 76 7.48 0.27 0.67
C PRO A 76 6.00 0.45 1.00
N ILE A 77 5.58 1.69 1.23
CA ILE A 77 4.19 2.03 1.55
C ILE A 77 3.71 3.10 0.59
N VAL A 78 2.61 2.83 -0.10
CA VAL A 78 1.93 3.78 -0.98
C VAL A 78 0.63 4.20 -0.32
N VAL A 79 0.41 5.51 -0.24
CA VAL A 79 -0.83 6.07 0.31
C VAL A 79 -1.61 6.73 -0.82
N LEU A 80 -2.88 6.37 -0.95
CA LEU A 80 -3.78 6.94 -1.94
C LEU A 80 -4.81 7.82 -1.25
N SER A 81 -4.99 9.06 -1.75
CA SER A 81 -5.92 10.01 -1.17
C SER A 81 -6.56 10.87 -2.25
N GLY A 82 -7.81 11.24 -2.03
CA GLY A 82 -8.47 12.25 -2.85
C GLY A 82 -8.16 13.68 -2.42
N LEU A 83 -7.43 13.85 -1.30
CA LEU A 83 -7.14 15.15 -0.70
C LEU A 83 -5.65 15.45 -0.78
N PRO A 84 -5.22 16.42 -1.62
CA PRO A 84 -3.79 16.75 -1.72
C PRO A 84 -3.18 17.19 -0.40
N GLU A 85 -3.94 17.92 0.42
CA GLU A 85 -3.47 18.42 1.71
C GLU A 85 -3.18 17.31 2.73
N ALA A 86 -3.68 16.11 2.47
CA ALA A 86 -3.42 14.97 3.37
C ALA A 86 -1.95 14.56 3.38
N GLU A 87 -1.18 14.93 2.36
CA GLU A 87 0.23 14.54 2.26
C GLU A 87 1.03 15.02 3.47
N SER A 88 0.71 16.20 4.00
CA SER A 88 1.44 16.75 5.15
C SER A 88 1.29 15.89 6.42
N GLU A 89 0.28 15.05 6.48
CA GLU A 89 0.09 14.16 7.64
C GLU A 89 1.09 13.01 7.68
N TYR A 90 1.83 12.82 6.61
CA TYR A 90 2.82 11.73 6.49
C TYR A 90 4.26 12.20 6.55
N GLU A 91 4.50 13.44 6.96
CA GLU A 91 5.85 13.98 7.06
C GLU A 91 6.74 13.09 7.94
N GLY A 92 7.92 12.78 7.42
CA GLY A 92 8.89 11.96 8.15
C GLY A 92 8.60 10.46 8.15
N MET A 93 7.54 10.02 7.49
CA MET A 93 7.14 8.60 7.51
C MET A 93 7.68 7.79 6.34
N ASP A 94 8.32 8.43 5.36
CA ASP A 94 8.93 7.77 4.21
C ASP A 94 7.93 6.92 3.43
N ILE A 95 6.96 7.58 2.79
CA ILE A 95 5.93 6.91 2.01
C ILE A 95 5.86 7.54 0.61
N TYR A 96 5.13 6.88 -0.28
CA TYR A 96 4.81 7.37 -1.61
C TYR A 96 3.36 7.80 -1.62
N PHE A 97 3.12 9.11 -1.72
CA PHE A 97 1.78 9.69 -1.71
C PHE A 97 1.30 9.88 -3.14
N ARG A 98 0.08 9.42 -3.45
CA ARG A 98 -0.52 9.59 -4.78
C ARG A 98 -1.97 10.01 -4.66
N LEU A 99 -2.40 10.88 -5.56
CA LEU A 99 -3.80 11.34 -5.59
C LEU A 99 -4.68 10.37 -6.35
N LYS A 100 -5.91 10.23 -5.87
CA LYS A 100 -6.95 9.49 -6.57
C LYS A 100 -7.62 10.40 -7.61
N PRO A 101 -8.06 9.85 -8.73
CA PRO A 101 -7.89 8.45 -9.14
C PRO A 101 -6.48 8.20 -9.67
N ILE A 102 -5.86 7.12 -9.23
CA ILE A 102 -4.56 6.74 -9.78
C ILE A 102 -4.79 5.94 -11.07
N HIS A 103 -4.06 6.28 -12.12
CA HIS A 103 -4.17 5.58 -13.38
C HIS A 103 -3.66 4.14 -13.23
N PRO A 104 -4.36 3.14 -13.79
CA PRO A 104 -3.92 1.74 -13.66
C PRO A 104 -2.47 1.50 -14.05
N GLN A 105 -2.01 2.12 -15.14
CA GLN A 105 -0.63 1.95 -15.57
C GLN A 105 0.36 2.54 -14.57
N GLU A 106 0.02 3.67 -13.97
CA GLU A 106 0.87 4.27 -12.94
C GLU A 106 0.95 3.36 -11.71
N LEU A 107 -0.17 2.77 -11.30
CA LEU A 107 -0.20 1.84 -10.18
C LEU A 107 0.68 0.62 -10.44
N ILE A 108 0.61 0.06 -11.65
CA ILE A 108 1.41 -1.10 -12.03
C ILE A 108 2.90 -0.75 -12.04
N GLU A 109 3.26 0.39 -12.64
CA GLU A 109 4.67 0.79 -12.75
C GLU A 109 5.27 1.12 -11.39
N LEU A 110 4.51 1.81 -10.53
CA LEU A 110 4.95 2.11 -9.19
C LEU A 110 5.18 0.82 -8.38
N SER A 111 4.25 -0.12 -8.48
CA SER A 111 4.37 -1.40 -7.80
C SER A 111 5.58 -2.18 -8.29
N ARG A 112 5.81 -2.20 -9.60
CA ARG A 112 6.97 -2.89 -10.16
C ARG A 112 8.28 -2.27 -9.68
N THR A 113 8.34 -0.95 -9.65
CA THR A 113 9.55 -0.23 -9.21
C THR A 113 9.84 -0.51 -7.73
N LEU A 114 8.81 -0.54 -6.89
CA LEU A 114 8.98 -0.73 -5.47
C LEU A 114 9.28 -2.17 -5.08
N LEU A 115 8.69 -3.14 -5.79
CA LEU A 115 8.94 -4.55 -5.53
C LEU A 115 10.25 -5.04 -6.15
N PHE A 116 10.66 -4.43 -7.27
CA PHE A 116 11.88 -4.81 -7.99
C PHE A 116 12.74 -3.58 -8.21
N PRO A 117 13.42 -3.08 -7.15
CA PRO A 117 14.29 -1.91 -7.30
C PRO A 117 15.40 -2.18 -8.33
N PRO A 118 15.90 -1.14 -9.03
CA PRO A 118 16.86 -1.32 -10.11
C PRO A 118 18.11 -2.10 -9.72
N TYR A 119 18.61 -1.97 -8.50
CA TYR A 119 19.78 -2.70 -8.05
C TYR A 119 19.52 -4.21 -7.96
N CYS A 120 18.27 -4.64 -7.80
CA CYS A 120 17.91 -6.06 -7.80
C CYS A 120 17.83 -6.62 -9.21
N GLN A 121 17.67 -5.77 -10.22
CA GLN A 121 17.51 -6.19 -11.61
C GLN A 121 18.84 -6.36 -12.34
N ILE A 122 19.91 -5.85 -11.76
CA ILE A 122 21.24 -5.91 -12.36
C ILE A 122 21.90 -7.27 -12.11
N ALA A 123 21.51 -7.93 -11.04
CA ALA A 123 22.00 -9.25 -10.74
C ALA A 123 21.35 -10.31 -11.64
#